data_718ea9fb7d846647ea89b408a049592e
#
_entry.id   718ea9fb7d846647ea89b408a049592e
#
_cell.length_a   1.000
_cell.length_b   1.000
_cell.length_c   1.000
_cell.angle_alpha   90.00
_cell.angle_beta   90.00
_cell.angle_gamma   90.00
#
_symmetry.space_group_name_H-M   'P 1'
#
loop_
_entity.id
_entity.type
_entity.pdbx_description
1 polymer ?
#
loop_
_entity_poly.entity_id
_entity_poly.type
_entity_poly.pdbx_seq_one_letter_code
_entity_poly.pdbx_strand_id
1 'polypeptide(L)'
;MLAATHRLRRRSDFAATIRGGRRAARGALVVHVNQTPPPAEPAASPAPSRAGFVVSKAVGGAVVRNRVKRRLRHLVRARIDTLPPGAMLVVRALPVAAGRSYAELGSDLDGALARATTGRKR
;
A
#
# COMPACT_ATOMS: atom_id res chain seq x y z
N MET A 1 7.74 9.02 8.63
CA MET A 1 7.86 7.59 8.82
C MET A 1 6.54 6.96 9.21
N LEU A 2 6.25 5.79 8.70
CA LEU A 2 5.00 5.11 9.01
C LEU A 2 5.05 4.51 10.41
N ALA A 3 4.04 4.78 11.22
CA ALA A 3 4.00 4.27 12.58
C ALA A 3 3.92 2.74 12.61
N ALA A 4 4.43 2.14 13.67
CA ALA A 4 4.46 0.68 13.78
C ALA A 4 3.07 0.06 13.68
N THR A 5 2.05 0.73 14.23
CA THR A 5 0.67 0.25 14.16
C THR A 5 0.12 0.21 12.74
N HIS A 6 0.73 0.95 11.84
CA HIS A 6 0.30 1.01 10.44
C HIS A 6 1.19 0.18 9.51
N ARG A 7 2.08 -0.64 10.07
CA ARG A 7 2.95 -1.48 9.25
C ARG A 7 2.38 -2.88 9.12
N LEU A 8 2.33 -3.35 7.88
CA LEU A 8 1.97 -4.72 7.60
C LEU A 8 3.24 -5.57 7.71
N ARG A 9 3.25 -6.53 8.62
CA ARG A 9 4.48 -7.27 8.95
C ARG A 9 4.43 -8.74 8.59
N ARG A 10 3.27 -9.36 8.76
CA ARG A 10 3.17 -10.80 8.57
C ARG A 10 3.14 -11.18 7.10
N ARG A 11 3.92 -12.19 6.77
CA ARG A 11 3.92 -12.71 5.41
C ARG A 11 2.54 -13.18 4.98
N SER A 12 1.79 -13.78 5.90
CA SER A 12 0.43 -14.23 5.60
C SER A 12 -0.50 -13.06 5.28
N ASP A 13 -0.30 -11.92 5.95
CA ASP A 13 -1.10 -10.73 5.67
C ASP A 13 -0.79 -10.15 4.29
N PHE A 14 0.49 -10.15 3.89
CA PHE A 14 0.86 -9.76 2.54
C PHE A 14 0.21 -10.67 1.50
N ALA A 15 0.30 -11.97 1.72
CA ALA A 15 -0.27 -12.93 0.78
C ALA A 15 -1.79 -12.78 0.68
N ALA A 16 -2.45 -12.60 1.82
CA ALA A 16 -3.90 -12.43 1.85
C ALA A 16 -4.32 -11.15 1.11
N THR A 17 -3.57 -10.08 1.31
CA THR A 17 -3.87 -8.81 0.66
C THR A 17 -3.69 -8.91 -0.85
N ILE A 18 -2.63 -9.56 -1.29
CA ILE A 18 -2.36 -9.70 -2.72
C ILE A 18 -3.38 -10.60 -3.40
N ARG A 19 -3.75 -11.71 -2.75
CA ARG A 19 -4.69 -12.66 -3.36
C ARG A 19 -6.14 -12.25 -3.24
N GLY A 20 -6.53 -11.74 -2.07
CA GLY A 20 -7.93 -11.47 -1.77
C GLY A 20 -8.35 -10.02 -1.95
N GLY A 21 -7.40 -9.12 -2.18
CA GLY A 21 -7.68 -7.71 -2.27
C GLY A 21 -7.92 -7.24 -3.69
N ARG A 22 -8.32 -6.00 -3.79
CA ARG A 22 -8.44 -5.34 -5.08
C ARG A 22 -7.08 -4.88 -5.54
N ARG A 23 -6.82 -5.04 -6.82
CA ARG A 23 -5.55 -4.64 -7.42
C ARG A 23 -5.78 -3.48 -8.36
N ALA A 24 -4.92 -2.47 -8.28
CA ALA A 24 -4.93 -1.38 -9.24
C ALA A 24 -3.49 -0.97 -9.54
N ALA A 25 -3.23 -0.64 -10.79
CA ALA A 25 -1.92 -0.21 -11.22
C ALA A 25 -2.00 1.20 -11.78
N ARG A 26 -0.98 1.99 -11.49
CA ARG A 26 -0.84 3.30 -12.09
C ARG A 26 0.62 3.70 -12.12
N GLY A 27 1.12 4.04 -13.29
CA GLY A 27 2.51 4.47 -13.44
C GLY A 27 3.49 3.43 -12.93
N ALA A 28 4.27 3.78 -11.94
CA ALA A 28 5.31 2.92 -11.39
C ALA A 28 4.83 2.05 -10.23
N LEU A 29 3.56 2.12 -9.86
CA LEU A 29 3.07 1.44 -8.67
C LEU A 29 1.90 0.52 -8.97
N VAL A 30 1.86 -0.59 -8.24
CA VAL A 30 0.71 -1.48 -8.19
C VAL A 30 0.29 -1.56 -6.74
N VAL A 31 -0.97 -1.29 -6.46
CA VAL A 31 -1.47 -1.40 -5.09
C VAL A 31 -2.47 -2.56 -4.98
N HIS A 32 -2.45 -3.19 -3.82
CA HIS A 32 -3.43 -4.21 -3.46
C HIS A 32 -4.09 -3.75 -2.16
N VAL A 33 -5.40 -3.64 -2.16
CA VAL A 33 -6.14 -3.21 -0.97
C VAL A 33 -7.10 -4.32 -0.58
N ASN A 34 -6.95 -4.81 0.64
CA ASN A 34 -7.85 -5.81 1.18
C ASN A 34 -8.67 -5.19 2.30
N GLN A 35 -9.96 -5.04 2.05
CA GLN A 35 -10.88 -4.53 3.04
C GLN A 35 -11.60 -5.71 3.66
N THR A 36 -10.88 -6.42 4.51
CA THR A 36 -11.44 -7.60 5.16
C THR A 36 -12.72 -7.23 5.90
N PRO A 37 -13.77 -8.04 5.78
CA PRO A 37 -14.97 -7.77 6.56
C PRO A 37 -14.65 -7.68 8.04
N PRO A 38 -15.34 -6.82 8.78
CA PRO A 38 -15.08 -6.72 10.21
C PRO A 38 -15.34 -8.05 10.90
N PRO A 39 -14.61 -8.35 11.96
CA PRO A 39 -14.87 -9.58 12.72
C PRO A 39 -16.28 -9.57 13.28
N ALA A 40 -16.80 -10.78 13.53
CA ALA A 40 -18.15 -10.93 14.06
C ALA A 40 -18.34 -10.14 15.35
N GLU A 41 -17.30 -10.01 16.14
CA GLU A 41 -17.36 -9.24 17.38
C GLU A 41 -16.86 -7.83 17.11
N PRO A 42 -17.67 -6.81 17.43
CA PRO A 42 -17.20 -5.44 17.28
C PRO A 42 -16.06 -5.16 18.26
N ALA A 43 -14.98 -4.63 17.75
CA ALA A 43 -13.88 -4.20 18.58
C ALA A 43 -14.29 -2.92 19.32
N ALA A 44 -13.69 -2.73 20.48
CA ALA A 44 -13.91 -1.49 21.24
C ALA A 44 -13.48 -0.27 20.44
N SER A 45 -12.48 -0.44 19.59
CA SER A 45 -12.04 0.61 18.68
C SER A 45 -11.70 -0.02 17.34
N PRO A 46 -11.83 0.72 16.24
CA PRO A 46 -11.50 0.16 14.92
C PRO A 46 -10.04 -0.23 14.85
N ALA A 47 -9.74 -1.33 14.17
CA ALA A 47 -8.37 -1.71 13.92
C ALA A 47 -7.72 -0.67 12.99
N PRO A 48 -6.43 -0.36 13.20
CA PRO A 48 -5.76 0.56 12.30
C PRO A 48 -5.55 -0.05 10.91
N SER A 49 -5.57 0.78 9.90
CA SER A 49 -5.17 0.37 8.56
C SER A 49 -3.68 0.10 8.54
N ARG A 50 -3.27 -0.88 7.76
CA ARG A 50 -1.87 -1.28 7.70
C ARG A 50 -1.37 -1.28 6.28
N ALA A 51 -0.09 -0.95 6.10
CA ALA A 51 0.53 -0.91 4.80
C ALA A 51 1.85 -1.65 4.80
N GLY A 52 2.10 -2.37 3.71
CA GLY A 52 3.37 -3.03 3.47
C GLY A 52 3.88 -2.66 2.09
N PHE A 53 5.16 -2.85 1.88
CA PHE A 53 5.82 -2.44 0.65
C PHE A 53 6.64 -3.57 0.05
N VAL A 54 6.54 -3.72 -1.25
CA VAL A 54 7.34 -4.71 -1.98
C VAL A 54 8.18 -3.96 -2.99
N VAL A 55 9.49 -3.91 -2.75
CA VAL A 55 10.44 -3.28 -3.68
C VAL A 55 11.50 -4.33 -3.97
N SER A 56 11.34 -5.00 -5.11
CA SER A 56 12.20 -6.12 -5.47
C SER A 56 13.53 -5.67 -6.04
N LYS A 57 14.43 -6.62 -6.22
CA LYS A 57 15.74 -6.37 -6.82
C LYS A 57 15.65 -5.80 -8.23
N ALA A 58 14.55 -6.05 -8.92
CA ALA A 58 14.35 -5.51 -10.27
C ALA A 58 14.30 -3.99 -10.30
N VAL A 59 13.96 -3.35 -9.16
CA VAL A 59 13.94 -1.88 -9.06
C VAL A 59 15.36 -1.32 -9.01
N GLY A 60 16.29 -2.03 -8.37
CA GLY A 60 17.67 -1.59 -8.28
C GLY A 60 18.38 -2.21 -7.09
N GLY A 61 19.57 -1.71 -6.80
CA GLY A 61 20.34 -2.17 -5.66
C GLY A 61 19.75 -1.70 -4.34
N ALA A 62 20.41 -2.09 -3.25
CA ALA A 62 19.91 -1.83 -1.91
C ALA A 62 19.66 -0.34 -1.64
N VAL A 63 20.58 0.52 -2.08
CA VAL A 63 20.44 1.96 -1.87
C VAL A 63 19.22 2.50 -2.59
N VAL A 64 19.02 2.11 -3.84
CA VAL A 64 17.88 2.54 -4.64
C VAL A 64 16.58 2.03 -4.04
N ARG A 65 16.55 0.74 -3.67
CA ARG A 65 15.36 0.14 -3.06
C ARG A 65 14.97 0.82 -1.76
N ASN A 66 15.96 1.12 -0.92
CA ASN A 66 15.69 1.80 0.35
C ASN A 66 15.14 3.20 0.13
N ARG A 67 15.67 3.91 -0.87
CA ARG A 67 15.18 5.25 -1.21
C ARG A 67 13.73 5.19 -1.67
N VAL A 68 13.38 4.25 -2.54
CA VAL A 68 12.02 4.08 -3.02
C VAL A 68 11.09 3.73 -1.85
N LYS A 69 11.48 2.78 -1.02
CA LYS A 69 10.69 2.41 0.17
C LYS A 69 10.42 3.60 1.07
N ARG A 70 11.45 4.41 1.34
CA ARG A 70 11.32 5.55 2.22
C ARG A 70 10.33 6.57 1.66
N ARG A 71 10.42 6.83 0.35
CA ARG A 71 9.49 7.73 -0.31
C ARG A 71 8.06 7.22 -0.23
N LEU A 72 7.88 5.92 -0.48
CA LEU A 72 6.55 5.31 -0.42
C LEU A 72 5.97 5.36 0.99
N ARG A 73 6.80 5.11 2.02
CA ARG A 73 6.34 5.21 3.40
C ARG A 73 5.84 6.61 3.72
N HIS A 74 6.57 7.61 3.30
CA HIS A 74 6.18 9.01 3.49
C HIS A 74 4.86 9.32 2.80
N LEU A 75 4.72 8.88 1.56
CA LEU A 75 3.51 9.13 0.79
C LEU A 75 2.32 8.42 1.40
N VAL A 76 2.48 7.16 1.80
CA VAL A 76 1.41 6.38 2.40
C VAL A 76 1.02 6.95 3.76
N ARG A 77 1.99 7.43 4.53
CA ARG A 77 1.71 8.02 5.84
C ARG A 77 0.65 9.12 5.74
N ALA A 78 0.74 9.95 4.71
CA ALA A 78 -0.21 11.04 4.53
C ALA A 78 -1.58 10.56 4.07
N ARG A 79 -1.69 9.31 3.62
CA ARG A 79 -2.91 8.78 3.00
C ARG A 79 -3.52 7.59 3.73
N ILE A 80 -2.83 7.08 4.74
CA ILE A 80 -3.26 5.83 5.41
C ILE A 80 -4.63 6.00 6.07
N ASP A 81 -4.94 7.19 6.54
CA ASP A 81 -6.20 7.46 7.21
C ASP A 81 -7.37 7.59 6.25
N THR A 82 -7.11 7.68 4.95
CA THR A 82 -8.18 7.69 3.94
C THR A 82 -8.71 6.29 3.66
N LEU A 83 -8.01 5.27 4.13
CA LEU A 83 -8.45 3.89 3.97
C LEU A 83 -9.46 3.54 5.06
N PRO A 84 -10.38 2.61 4.76
CA PRO A 84 -11.30 2.13 5.79
C PRO A 84 -10.52 1.51 6.96
N PRO A 85 -11.04 1.62 8.19
CA PRO A 85 -10.38 1.00 9.33
C PRO A 85 -10.16 -0.50 9.11
N GLY A 86 -8.98 -0.97 9.46
CA GLY A 86 -8.64 -2.38 9.31
C GLY A 86 -8.22 -2.80 7.92
N ALA A 87 -8.21 -1.88 6.96
CA ALA A 87 -7.79 -2.21 5.61
C ALA A 87 -6.30 -2.57 5.57
N MET A 88 -5.94 -3.50 4.71
CA MET A 88 -4.55 -3.85 4.47
C MET A 88 -4.16 -3.41 3.06
N LEU A 89 -3.04 -2.71 2.97
CA LEU A 89 -2.54 -2.18 1.71
C LEU A 89 -1.15 -2.75 1.43
N VAL A 90 -0.94 -3.24 0.23
CA VAL A 90 0.41 -3.58 -0.23
C VAL A 90 0.72 -2.73 -1.45
N VAL A 91 1.82 -2.00 -1.39
CA VAL A 91 2.29 -1.17 -2.49
C VAL A 91 3.51 -1.84 -3.10
N ARG A 92 3.41 -2.22 -4.36
CA ARG A 92 4.52 -2.80 -5.10
C ARG A 92 5.11 -1.77 -6.04
N ALA A 93 6.42 -1.63 -6.01
CA ALA A 93 7.11 -0.74 -6.91
C ALA A 93 7.57 -1.52 -8.15
N LEU A 94 7.26 -0.97 -9.31
CA LEU A 94 7.75 -1.52 -10.57
C LEU A 94 9.16 -0.97 -10.84
N PRO A 95 9.95 -1.59 -11.72
CA PRO A 95 11.32 -1.13 -11.98
C PRO A 95 11.42 0.36 -12.32
N VAL A 96 10.44 0.92 -13.01
CA VAL A 96 10.48 2.34 -13.40
C VAL A 96 10.40 3.27 -12.17
N ALA A 97 10.03 2.76 -11.00
CA ALA A 97 9.96 3.57 -9.79
C ALA A 97 11.31 4.17 -9.42
N ALA A 98 12.40 3.52 -9.78
CA ALA A 98 13.74 4.02 -9.48
C ALA A 98 13.99 5.41 -10.08
N GLY A 99 13.39 5.70 -11.23
CA GLY A 99 13.56 6.97 -11.90
C GLY A 99 12.43 7.96 -11.70
N ARG A 100 11.43 7.61 -10.89
CA ARG A 100 10.30 8.51 -10.66
C ARG A 100 10.61 9.51 -9.57
N SER A 101 10.16 10.74 -9.75
CA SER A 101 10.28 11.75 -8.70
C SER A 101 9.30 11.45 -7.57
N TYR A 102 9.52 12.07 -6.43
CA TYR A 102 8.61 11.95 -5.29
C TYR A 102 7.19 12.37 -5.67
N ALA A 103 7.07 13.49 -6.40
CA ALA A 103 5.76 13.96 -6.84
C ALA A 103 5.07 12.99 -7.79
N GLU A 104 5.84 12.38 -8.70
CA GLU A 104 5.30 11.40 -9.63
C GLU A 104 4.82 10.15 -8.90
N LEU A 105 5.60 9.68 -7.93
CA LEU A 105 5.19 8.54 -7.11
C LEU A 105 3.92 8.84 -6.33
N GLY A 106 3.80 10.06 -5.81
CA GLY A 106 2.60 10.48 -5.11
C GLY A 106 1.37 10.46 -6.01
N SER A 107 1.52 10.97 -7.22
CA SER A 107 0.43 10.95 -8.20
C SER A 107 0.05 9.53 -8.59
N ASP A 108 1.04 8.66 -8.80
CA ASP A 108 0.79 7.26 -9.10
C ASP A 108 0.03 6.58 -7.96
N LEU A 109 0.46 6.85 -6.72
CA LEU A 109 -0.18 6.26 -5.55
C LEU A 109 -1.63 6.72 -5.42
N ASP A 110 -1.88 8.02 -5.58
CA ASP A 110 -3.23 8.55 -5.48
C ASP A 110 -4.15 7.94 -6.53
N GLY A 111 -3.68 7.82 -7.76
CA GLY A 111 -4.48 7.23 -8.82
C GLY A 111 -4.76 5.75 -8.59
N ALA A 112 -3.74 5.01 -8.14
CA ALA A 112 -3.91 3.59 -7.88
C ALA A 112 -4.85 3.35 -6.68
N LEU A 113 -4.70 4.13 -5.61
CA LEU A 113 -5.56 4.01 -4.45
C LEU A 113 -7.01 4.34 -4.80
N ALA A 114 -7.22 5.39 -5.58
CA ALA A 114 -8.58 5.74 -5.99
C ALA A 114 -9.24 4.58 -6.73
N ARG A 115 -8.53 3.94 -7.64
CA ARG A 115 -9.06 2.80 -8.38
C ARG A 115 -9.32 1.60 -7.47
N ALA A 116 -8.41 1.33 -6.56
CA ALA A 116 -8.53 0.16 -5.70
C ALA A 116 -9.62 0.31 -4.64
N THR A 117 -9.90 1.54 -4.21
CA THR A 117 -10.87 1.76 -3.14
C THR A 117 -12.26 2.13 -3.64
N THR A 118 -12.38 2.73 -4.83
CA THR A 118 -13.69 3.15 -5.35
C THR A 118 -14.24 2.16 -6.34
N GLY A 119 -13.45 1.18 -6.66
CA GLY A 119 -13.85 0.28 -7.72
C GLY A 119 -15.11 -0.45 -7.47
N ARG A 120 -16.07 -0.20 -7.35
CA ARG A 120 -17.07 -1.00 -7.35
C ARG A 120 -18.10 -0.93 -8.24
N LYS A 121 -18.08 -1.11 -8.58
CA LYS A 121 -18.75 -0.91 -9.03
C LYS A 121 -19.57 -1.20 -9.30
N ARG A 122 -19.92 -1.26 -9.49
CA ARG A 122 -20.49 -1.46 -9.66
C ARG A 122 -20.91 -1.63 -9.93
#